data_f2981df38029521c63acd65c9e6a8de5
#
_entry.id   f2981df38029521c63acd65c9e6a8de5
#
_cell.length_a   1.000
_cell.length_b   1.000
_cell.length_c   1.000
_cell.angle_alpha   90.00
_cell.angle_beta   90.00
_cell.angle_gamma   90.00
#
_symmetry.space_group_name_H-M   'P 1'
#
loop_
_entity.id
_entity.type
_entity.pdbx_description
1 polymer ?
#
loop_
_entity_poly.entity_id
_entity_poly.type
_entity_poly.pdbx_seq_one_letter_code
_entity_poly.pdbx_strand_id
1 'polypeptide(L)'
;MTTMLPETPGLAPGTETRLPAPARGGLDLHARAHRDGSPRFDPRVLRSRWVQVAVGDPDSAARAAEHGVDFAAAGGRVWETDAHVYLPVTATRRDGDRVVDERIVLALSADVVVTAQPQRHYAVFDKAIARMRRTPWLIGSSYGVAYALLYALNEAADRVVSYASDLLEDMSDEIDEATRGVDSRGREIGVSDMQDTITRMNRAEEIVSRAQESQLSLARAARHLRSEIADSDPVLAGLVETLVADVDGVKQHAGFEHDKVRYLQQAIMTSLDVKQAQIVKVFTIITAVFLPPTLIASFYGMNFTHMPELDRPYGFTLTVLVTLVAAVIPLAYIKRRGWLR
;
A
#
# COMPACT_ATOMS: atom_id res chain seq x y z
N MET A 1 9.36 -56.65 30.84
CA MET A 1 10.34 -56.29 29.82
C MET A 1 10.31 -54.79 29.68
N THR A 2 11.14 -54.12 30.47
CA THR A 2 11.19 -52.68 30.68
C THR A 2 12.23 -52.10 29.71
N THR A 3 11.78 -51.34 28.73
CA THR A 3 12.70 -50.69 27.78
C THR A 3 13.05 -49.30 28.29
N MET A 4 14.30 -49.13 28.67
CA MET A 4 14.88 -47.84 29.04
C MET A 4 14.99 -46.91 27.84
N LEU A 5 14.57 -45.67 28.01
CA LEU A 5 14.88 -44.55 27.14
C LEU A 5 16.30 -44.01 27.47
N PRO A 6 17.10 -43.61 26.46
CA PRO A 6 18.41 -43.03 26.72
C PRO A 6 18.32 -41.56 27.19
N GLU A 7 19.13 -41.22 28.17
CA GLU A 7 19.36 -39.90 28.75
C GLU A 7 19.93 -38.92 27.71
N THR A 8 19.38 -37.72 27.63
CA THR A 8 19.95 -36.59 26.90
C THR A 8 21.12 -35.98 27.67
N PRO A 9 22.26 -35.71 27.02
CA PRO A 9 23.38 -35.02 27.69
C PRO A 9 23.08 -33.53 27.90
N GLY A 10 23.39 -33.05 29.11
CA GLY A 10 23.18 -31.69 29.56
C GLY A 10 23.90 -30.65 28.72
N LEU A 11 23.17 -29.58 28.37
CA LEU A 11 23.72 -28.34 27.83
C LEU A 11 24.51 -27.59 28.94
N ALA A 12 25.77 -27.34 28.68
CA ALA A 12 26.60 -26.46 29.47
C ALA A 12 26.14 -24.99 29.34
N PRO A 13 26.21 -24.17 30.41
CA PRO A 13 25.80 -22.78 30.33
C PRO A 13 26.87 -21.89 29.69
N GLY A 14 26.42 -21.01 28.75
CA GLY A 14 27.05 -19.73 28.52
C GLY A 14 28.24 -19.69 27.58
N THR A 15 27.99 -19.61 26.30
CA THR A 15 28.86 -18.84 25.41
C THR A 15 28.01 -17.79 24.74
N GLU A 16 27.99 -16.57 25.28
CA GLU A 16 27.50 -15.38 24.58
C GLU A 16 28.31 -15.23 23.30
N THR A 17 27.67 -15.57 22.17
CA THR A 17 28.22 -15.25 20.85
C THR A 17 28.13 -13.73 20.70
N ARG A 18 29.17 -13.01 21.06
CA ARG A 18 29.35 -11.60 20.72
C ARG A 18 29.29 -11.50 19.19
N LEU A 19 28.24 -10.88 18.70
CA LEU A 19 28.19 -10.42 17.32
C LEU A 19 29.40 -9.55 17.03
N PRO A 20 30.14 -9.77 15.94
CA PRO A 20 31.25 -8.90 15.57
C PRO A 20 30.71 -7.48 15.40
N ALA A 21 31.39 -6.52 16.03
CA ALA A 21 31.09 -5.11 15.87
C ALA A 21 31.08 -4.76 14.37
N PRO A 22 30.13 -3.95 13.88
CA PRO A 22 30.11 -3.54 12.49
C PRO A 22 31.45 -2.90 12.15
N ALA A 23 32.06 -3.36 11.06
CA ALA A 23 33.35 -2.86 10.60
C ALA A 23 33.23 -1.35 10.35
N ARG A 24 33.93 -0.56 11.16
CA ARG A 24 34.03 0.90 11.07
C ARG A 24 34.81 1.37 9.83
N GLY A 25 34.74 0.63 8.73
CA GLY A 25 35.51 0.93 7.50
C GLY A 25 34.78 1.80 6.47
N GLY A 26 33.46 1.98 6.56
CA GLY A 26 32.69 2.71 5.54
C GLY A 26 32.55 4.22 5.75
N LEU A 27 32.84 4.74 6.95
CA LEU A 27 32.65 6.17 7.29
C LEU A 27 33.88 7.06 7.05
N ASP A 28 35.06 6.49 6.90
CA ASP A 28 36.30 7.27 6.76
C ASP A 28 36.61 7.75 5.36
N LEU A 29 36.00 7.19 4.32
CA LEU A 29 36.16 7.69 2.94
C LEU A 29 35.44 9.05 2.75
N HIS A 30 34.33 9.28 3.43
CA HIS A 30 33.64 10.59 3.44
C HIS A 30 34.36 11.64 4.31
N ALA A 31 35.06 11.23 5.37
CA ALA A 31 35.76 12.14 6.27
C ALA A 31 37.11 12.63 5.69
N ARG A 32 37.73 11.89 4.75
CA ARG A 32 38.97 12.30 4.07
C ARG A 32 38.76 13.28 2.92
N ALA A 33 37.59 13.33 2.31
CA ALA A 33 37.26 14.29 1.25
C ALA A 33 36.98 15.71 1.77
N HIS A 34 36.94 15.92 3.08
CA HIS A 34 36.62 17.21 3.69
C HIS A 34 37.83 18.07 4.10
N ARG A 35 39.06 17.62 3.81
CA ARG A 35 40.25 18.46 4.03
C ARG A 35 40.80 18.91 2.70
N ASP A 36 40.71 20.19 2.44
CA ASP A 36 41.23 21.01 1.33
C ASP A 36 40.44 20.96 0.02
N GLY A 37 39.72 22.08 -0.24
CA GLY A 37 39.25 22.43 -1.57
C GLY A 37 37.93 21.85 -2.04
N SER A 38 37.11 21.31 -1.15
CA SER A 38 35.77 20.83 -1.52
C SER A 38 34.96 21.91 -2.25
N PRO A 39 34.45 21.67 -3.47
CA PRO A 39 33.67 22.66 -4.19
C PRO A 39 32.48 23.11 -3.33
N ARG A 40 32.32 24.42 -3.14
CA ARG A 40 31.15 24.98 -2.45
C ARG A 40 29.97 24.95 -3.42
N PHE A 41 28.77 24.72 -2.88
CA PHE A 41 27.56 24.81 -3.67
C PHE A 41 27.40 26.26 -4.23
N ASP A 42 27.44 26.38 -5.56
CA ASP A 42 27.20 27.63 -6.27
C ASP A 42 25.91 27.55 -7.10
N PRO A 43 24.87 28.34 -6.77
CA PRO A 43 23.63 28.37 -7.55
C PRO A 43 23.82 28.77 -9.03
N ARG A 44 24.91 29.46 -9.40
CA ARG A 44 25.19 29.84 -10.80
C ARG A 44 25.63 28.62 -11.60
N VAL A 45 26.50 27.79 -11.01
CA VAL A 45 26.92 26.51 -11.60
C VAL A 45 25.73 25.59 -11.76
N LEU A 46 24.85 25.49 -10.75
CA LEU A 46 23.63 24.69 -10.88
C LEU A 46 22.75 25.16 -12.05
N ARG A 47 22.55 26.48 -12.21
CA ARG A 47 21.76 27.04 -13.32
C ARG A 47 22.36 26.80 -14.71
N SER A 48 23.67 26.66 -14.82
CA SER A 48 24.31 26.29 -16.09
C SER A 48 24.19 24.80 -16.40
N ARG A 49 23.93 23.96 -15.39
CA ARG A 49 23.81 22.51 -15.53
C ARG A 49 22.36 22.01 -15.51
N TRP A 50 21.43 22.84 -15.06
CA TRP A 50 20.02 22.44 -14.92
C TRP A 50 19.07 23.54 -15.35
N VAL A 51 18.30 23.28 -16.39
CA VAL A 51 17.25 24.15 -16.92
C VAL A 51 15.88 23.56 -16.60
N GLN A 52 15.01 24.36 -16.02
CA GLN A 52 13.65 23.96 -15.66
C GLN A 52 12.65 24.54 -16.67
N VAL A 53 11.80 23.69 -17.21
CA VAL A 53 10.77 24.01 -18.19
C VAL A 53 9.42 23.63 -17.61
N ALA A 54 8.53 24.60 -17.43
CA ALA A 54 7.16 24.32 -17.00
C ALA A 54 6.29 23.97 -18.22
N VAL A 55 5.57 22.88 -18.13
CA VAL A 55 4.66 22.45 -19.22
C VAL A 55 3.54 23.49 -19.39
N GLY A 56 3.34 23.97 -20.63
CA GLY A 56 2.33 24.99 -20.94
C GLY A 56 2.79 26.45 -20.82
N ASP A 57 4.05 26.70 -20.42
CA ASP A 57 4.62 28.04 -20.38
C ASP A 57 5.39 28.30 -21.69
N PRO A 58 4.98 29.25 -22.55
CA PRO A 58 5.62 29.53 -23.84
C PRO A 58 7.09 29.92 -23.71
N ASP A 59 7.46 30.70 -22.68
CA ASP A 59 8.85 31.09 -22.41
C ASP A 59 9.73 29.88 -22.05
N SER A 60 9.11 28.88 -21.49
CA SER A 60 9.79 27.64 -21.12
C SER A 60 10.09 26.77 -22.36
N ALA A 61 9.20 26.72 -23.33
CA ALA A 61 9.43 26.00 -24.59
C ALA A 61 10.59 26.64 -25.38
N ALA A 62 10.65 28.00 -25.43
CA ALA A 62 11.74 28.70 -26.07
C ALA A 62 13.10 28.38 -25.40
N ARG A 63 13.14 28.32 -24.07
CA ARG A 63 14.36 27.93 -23.33
C ARG A 63 14.79 26.48 -23.58
N ALA A 64 13.86 25.56 -23.74
CA ALA A 64 14.18 24.19 -24.14
C ALA A 64 14.81 24.16 -25.53
N ALA A 65 14.24 24.90 -26.47
CA ALA A 65 14.74 24.99 -27.85
C ALA A 65 16.15 25.61 -27.94
N GLU A 66 16.51 26.55 -27.06
CA GLU A 66 17.87 27.09 -26.95
C GLU A 66 18.91 26.02 -26.66
N HIS A 67 18.52 24.94 -25.99
CA HIS A 67 19.35 23.78 -25.69
C HIS A 67 19.15 22.63 -26.68
N GLY A 68 18.41 22.83 -27.78
CA GLY A 68 18.10 21.78 -28.75
C GLY A 68 17.18 20.69 -28.29
N VAL A 69 16.39 20.96 -27.22
CA VAL A 69 15.49 19.98 -26.61
C VAL A 69 14.06 20.14 -27.14
N ASP A 70 13.50 19.05 -27.67
CA ASP A 70 12.08 18.94 -28.08
C ASP A 70 11.36 17.89 -27.23
N PHE A 71 10.58 18.34 -26.27
CA PHE A 71 9.76 17.46 -25.43
C PHE A 71 8.51 16.93 -26.14
N ALA A 72 8.06 17.51 -27.25
CA ALA A 72 6.90 17.03 -27.97
C ALA A 72 7.18 15.68 -28.64
N ALA A 73 8.43 15.45 -29.03
CA ALA A 73 8.88 14.19 -29.59
C ALA A 73 9.09 13.10 -28.52
N ALA A 74 9.23 13.48 -27.23
CA ALA A 74 9.44 12.55 -26.14
C ALA A 74 8.17 11.75 -25.83
N GLY A 75 8.11 10.51 -26.29
CA GLY A 75 7.05 9.54 -25.99
C GLY A 75 7.06 9.08 -24.52
N GLY A 76 6.31 8.03 -24.20
CA GLY A 76 6.30 7.41 -22.86
C GLY A 76 7.48 6.48 -22.57
N ARG A 77 8.45 6.37 -23.47
CA ARG A 77 9.64 5.51 -23.35
C ARG A 77 10.90 6.36 -23.41
N VAL A 78 12.00 5.81 -22.90
CA VAL A 78 13.32 6.40 -23.11
C VAL A 78 13.59 6.54 -24.61
N TRP A 79 14.07 7.69 -24.98
CA TRP A 79 14.37 8.01 -26.37
C TRP A 79 15.71 8.74 -26.45
N GLU A 80 16.53 8.35 -27.39
CA GLU A 80 17.87 8.87 -27.61
C GLU A 80 17.94 9.60 -28.94
N THR A 81 18.63 10.72 -28.94
CA THR A 81 19.02 11.49 -30.11
C THR A 81 20.54 11.63 -30.08
N ASP A 82 21.14 12.16 -31.14
CA ASP A 82 22.60 12.38 -31.19
C ASP A 82 23.09 13.31 -30.06
N ALA A 83 22.22 14.17 -29.49
CA ALA A 83 22.60 15.17 -28.49
C ALA A 83 22.04 14.92 -27.10
N HIS A 84 20.91 14.21 -26.97
CA HIS A 84 20.18 14.07 -25.70
C HIS A 84 19.60 12.68 -25.53
N VAL A 85 19.59 12.22 -24.27
CA VAL A 85 18.81 11.08 -23.81
C VAL A 85 17.59 11.60 -23.03
N TYR A 86 16.40 11.24 -23.49
CA TYR A 86 15.15 11.62 -22.85
C TYR A 86 14.68 10.52 -21.89
N LEU A 87 14.56 10.86 -20.63
CA LEU A 87 14.20 9.96 -19.55
C LEU A 87 12.80 10.38 -19.02
N PRO A 88 11.70 9.83 -19.56
CA PRO A 88 10.37 10.09 -19.03
C PRO A 88 10.18 9.31 -17.73
N VAL A 89 9.73 10.01 -16.68
CA VAL A 89 9.45 9.45 -15.37
C VAL A 89 8.04 9.89 -14.95
N THR A 90 7.24 8.97 -14.47
CA THR A 90 6.01 9.29 -13.74
C THR A 90 6.40 9.50 -12.28
N ALA A 91 6.19 10.70 -11.77
CA ALA A 91 6.45 11.02 -10.38
C ALA A 91 5.16 10.93 -9.58
N THR A 92 5.08 9.96 -8.68
CA THR A 92 3.97 9.84 -7.74
C THR A 92 4.32 10.56 -6.45
N ARG A 93 3.48 11.51 -6.04
CA ARG A 93 3.66 12.25 -4.79
C ARG A 93 2.35 12.41 -4.01
N ARG A 94 2.49 12.59 -2.71
CA ARG A 94 1.37 12.94 -1.85
C ARG A 94 1.13 14.46 -1.87
N ASP A 95 -0.14 14.85 -2.00
CA ASP A 95 -0.61 16.22 -1.92
C ASP A 95 -1.81 16.28 -0.95
N GLY A 96 -1.54 16.60 0.31
CA GLY A 96 -2.51 16.43 1.39
C GLY A 96 -2.92 14.97 1.54
N ASP A 97 -4.23 14.69 1.38
CA ASP A 97 -4.78 13.33 1.40
C ASP A 97 -4.86 12.66 0.03
N ARG A 98 -4.41 13.33 -1.02
CA ARG A 98 -4.44 12.78 -2.37
C ARG A 98 -3.05 12.36 -2.82
N VAL A 99 -3.03 11.32 -3.63
CA VAL A 99 -1.84 10.93 -4.38
C VAL A 99 -2.01 11.37 -5.81
N VAL A 100 -1.01 12.09 -6.34
CA VAL A 100 -1.02 12.69 -7.67
C VAL A 100 0.14 12.12 -8.46
N ASP A 101 -0.13 11.77 -9.72
CA ASP A 101 0.89 11.38 -10.68
C ASP A 101 1.17 12.54 -11.60
N GLU A 102 2.44 12.86 -11.76
CA GLU A 102 2.90 13.95 -12.59
C GLU A 102 3.98 13.42 -13.54
N ARG A 103 3.82 13.73 -14.80
CA ARG A 103 4.82 13.34 -15.80
C ARG A 103 5.95 14.33 -15.81
N ILE A 104 7.16 13.84 -15.67
CA ILE A 104 8.41 14.58 -15.75
C ILE A 104 9.25 13.94 -16.84
N VAL A 105 9.90 14.77 -17.65
CA VAL A 105 10.86 14.28 -18.64
C VAL A 105 12.19 14.98 -18.38
N LEU A 106 13.25 14.21 -18.21
CA LEU A 106 14.61 14.72 -18.14
C LEU A 106 15.24 14.54 -19.51
N ALA A 107 15.63 15.62 -20.17
CA ALA A 107 16.50 15.57 -21.33
C ALA A 107 17.95 15.78 -20.86
N LEU A 108 18.75 14.72 -20.96
CA LEU A 108 20.10 14.64 -20.44
C LEU A 108 21.10 14.74 -21.59
N SER A 109 22.08 15.64 -21.43
CA SER A 109 23.27 15.71 -22.29
C SER A 109 24.52 15.76 -21.43
N ALA A 110 25.69 15.72 -22.03
CA ALA A 110 26.96 15.85 -21.32
C ALA A 110 27.07 17.15 -20.51
N ASP A 111 26.48 18.24 -21.00
CA ASP A 111 26.64 19.57 -20.44
C ASP A 111 25.48 20.01 -19.54
N VAL A 112 24.25 19.64 -19.87
CA VAL A 112 23.05 20.15 -19.24
C VAL A 112 21.95 19.11 -19.10
N VAL A 113 21.18 19.22 -18.03
CA VAL A 113 19.90 18.53 -17.84
C VAL A 113 18.79 19.55 -18.04
N VAL A 114 17.84 19.27 -18.92
CA VAL A 114 16.63 20.07 -19.07
C VAL A 114 15.46 19.23 -18.56
N THR A 115 14.69 19.76 -17.60
CA THR A 115 13.53 19.05 -17.06
C THR A 115 12.23 19.69 -17.50
N ALA A 116 11.34 18.92 -18.16
CA ALA A 116 9.94 19.30 -18.30
C ALA A 116 9.16 18.85 -17.05
N GLN A 117 8.54 19.80 -16.39
CA GLN A 117 7.85 19.59 -15.11
C GLN A 117 6.49 20.32 -15.10
N PRO A 118 5.51 19.93 -14.26
CA PRO A 118 4.16 20.50 -14.27
C PRO A 118 4.12 22.00 -13.97
N GLN A 119 5.01 22.49 -13.11
CA GLN A 119 5.04 23.87 -12.61
C GLN A 119 6.47 24.40 -12.57
N ARG A 120 6.65 25.73 -12.61
CA ARG A 120 7.98 26.38 -12.49
C ARG A 120 8.72 25.97 -11.21
N HIS A 121 8.00 25.87 -10.09
CA HIS A 121 8.52 25.33 -8.84
C HIS A 121 7.90 23.95 -8.58
N TYR A 122 8.72 22.93 -8.58
CA TYR A 122 8.31 21.57 -8.29
C TYR A 122 8.89 21.13 -6.96
N ALA A 123 8.04 21.05 -5.92
CA ALA A 123 8.46 20.86 -4.53
C ALA A 123 9.28 19.58 -4.28
N VAL A 124 9.09 18.54 -5.10
CA VAL A 124 9.91 17.33 -5.00
C VAL A 124 11.39 17.62 -5.25
N PHE A 125 11.69 18.55 -6.15
CA PHE A 125 13.07 18.90 -6.48
C PHE A 125 13.77 19.77 -5.42
N ASP A 126 13.06 20.27 -4.41
CA ASP A 126 13.72 20.88 -3.24
C ASP A 126 14.61 19.89 -2.49
N LYS A 127 14.23 18.60 -2.49
CA LYS A 127 15.08 17.51 -1.96
C LYS A 127 16.34 17.31 -2.80
N ALA A 128 16.23 17.38 -4.13
CA ALA A 128 17.39 17.30 -5.02
C ALA A 128 18.36 18.46 -4.73
N ILE A 129 17.84 19.68 -4.60
CA ILE A 129 18.65 20.87 -4.27
C ILE A 129 19.30 20.69 -2.89
N ALA A 130 18.55 20.19 -1.90
CA ALA A 130 19.10 19.92 -0.57
C ALA A 130 20.22 18.90 -0.59
N ARG A 131 20.09 17.83 -1.41
CA ARG A 131 21.14 16.83 -1.61
C ARG A 131 22.37 17.44 -2.28
N MET A 132 22.20 18.23 -3.35
CA MET A 132 23.29 18.91 -4.03
C MET A 132 24.00 19.94 -3.10
N ARG A 133 23.30 20.58 -2.17
CA ARG A 133 23.92 21.43 -1.14
C ARG A 133 24.78 20.64 -0.17
N ARG A 134 24.39 19.42 0.20
CA ARG A 134 25.19 18.55 1.09
C ARG A 134 26.37 17.89 0.35
N THR A 135 26.22 17.70 -0.96
CA THR A 135 27.19 17.03 -1.83
C THR A 135 27.47 17.91 -3.04
N PRO A 136 28.21 19.04 -2.84
CA PRO A 136 28.33 20.10 -3.86
C PRO A 136 29.02 19.66 -5.16
N TRP A 137 29.82 18.62 -5.15
CA TRP A 137 30.47 18.14 -6.35
C TRP A 137 29.46 17.59 -7.40
N LEU A 138 28.26 17.19 -6.99
CA LEU A 138 27.21 16.73 -7.89
C LEU A 138 26.82 17.77 -8.95
N ILE A 139 26.88 19.08 -8.63
CA ILE A 139 26.58 20.15 -9.59
C ILE A 139 27.68 20.35 -10.64
N GLY A 140 28.82 19.68 -10.50
CA GLY A 140 29.93 19.75 -11.45
C GLY A 140 29.62 19.10 -12.80
N SER A 141 28.67 18.16 -12.84
CA SER A 141 28.23 17.48 -14.06
C SER A 141 26.70 17.42 -14.18
N SER A 142 26.22 17.34 -15.43
CA SER A 142 24.80 17.12 -15.74
C SER A 142 24.30 15.78 -15.17
N TYR A 143 25.13 14.75 -15.21
CA TYR A 143 24.83 13.42 -14.67
C TYR A 143 24.67 13.44 -13.14
N GLY A 144 25.48 14.21 -12.41
CA GLY A 144 25.35 14.39 -10.98
C GLY A 144 24.04 15.11 -10.59
N VAL A 145 23.64 16.10 -11.39
CA VAL A 145 22.35 16.77 -11.24
C VAL A 145 21.20 15.79 -11.53
N ALA A 146 21.27 15.03 -12.64
CA ALA A 146 20.27 14.02 -12.99
C ALA A 146 20.11 12.97 -11.88
N TYR A 147 21.23 12.48 -11.30
CA TYR A 147 21.18 11.61 -10.13
C TYR A 147 20.43 12.22 -8.97
N ALA A 148 20.70 13.49 -8.61
CA ALA A 148 20.03 14.15 -7.50
C ALA A 148 18.52 14.33 -7.75
N LEU A 149 18.12 14.57 -9.00
CA LEU A 149 16.72 14.69 -9.39
C LEU A 149 15.99 13.33 -9.29
N LEU A 150 16.58 12.26 -9.84
CA LEU A 150 16.01 10.92 -9.76
C LEU A 150 15.94 10.41 -8.30
N TYR A 151 16.96 10.72 -7.49
CA TYR A 151 16.94 10.44 -6.06
C TYR A 151 15.76 11.11 -5.35
N ALA A 152 15.49 12.38 -5.65
CA ALA A 152 14.38 13.11 -5.04
C ALA A 152 13.01 12.53 -5.46
N LEU A 153 12.88 12.05 -6.69
CA LEU A 153 11.69 11.37 -7.18
C LEU A 153 11.47 10.02 -6.47
N ASN A 154 12.55 9.25 -6.25
CA ASN A 154 12.47 8.01 -5.49
C ASN A 154 12.03 8.24 -4.04
N GLU A 155 12.61 9.23 -3.37
CA GLU A 155 12.22 9.66 -2.01
C GLU A 155 10.75 10.09 -1.91
N ALA A 156 10.21 10.70 -2.98
CA ALA A 156 8.79 11.08 -3.02
C ALA A 156 7.88 9.86 -3.14
N ALA A 157 8.24 8.90 -3.99
CA ALA A 157 7.50 7.67 -4.18
C ALA A 157 7.57 6.76 -2.95
N ASP A 158 8.71 6.66 -2.28
CA ASP A 158 8.87 5.91 -1.02
C ASP A 158 7.91 6.42 0.06
N ARG A 159 7.77 7.75 0.19
CA ARG A 159 6.78 8.33 1.12
C ARG A 159 5.33 7.99 0.75
N VAL A 160 5.03 7.79 -0.54
CA VAL A 160 3.69 7.37 -0.97
C VAL A 160 3.44 5.91 -0.61
N VAL A 161 4.43 5.03 -0.79
CA VAL A 161 4.33 3.62 -0.40
C VAL A 161 4.18 3.50 1.11
N SER A 162 4.99 4.23 1.90
CA SER A 162 4.87 4.26 3.36
C SER A 162 3.49 4.74 3.82
N TYR A 163 2.94 5.78 3.20
CA TYR A 163 1.57 6.23 3.49
C TYR A 163 0.52 5.16 3.18
N ALA A 164 0.68 4.41 2.08
CA ALA A 164 -0.23 3.30 1.76
C ALA A 164 -0.09 2.16 2.77
N SER A 165 1.12 1.87 3.24
CA SER A 165 1.40 0.88 4.28
C SER A 165 0.68 1.22 5.59
N ASP A 166 0.82 2.47 6.07
CA ASP A 166 0.12 2.96 7.27
C ASP A 166 -1.40 2.82 7.13
N LEU A 167 -1.94 3.20 5.97
CA LEU A 167 -3.38 3.08 5.69
C LEU A 167 -3.87 1.62 5.70
N LEU A 168 -3.07 0.69 5.18
CA LEU A 168 -3.38 -0.74 5.17
C LEU A 168 -3.24 -1.38 6.55
N GLU A 169 -2.36 -0.87 7.40
CA GLU A 169 -2.23 -1.31 8.79
C GLU A 169 -3.46 -0.93 9.60
N ASP A 170 -3.90 0.32 9.52
CA ASP A 170 -5.14 0.79 10.16
C ASP A 170 -6.36 -0.06 9.72
N MET A 171 -6.47 -0.39 8.42
CA MET A 171 -7.55 -1.22 7.91
C MET A 171 -7.46 -2.68 8.36
N SER A 172 -6.25 -3.22 8.54
CA SER A 172 -6.05 -4.56 9.09
C SER A 172 -6.65 -4.68 10.49
N ASP A 173 -6.41 -3.68 11.34
CA ASP A 173 -6.95 -3.63 12.71
C ASP A 173 -8.48 -3.52 12.70
N GLU A 174 -9.05 -2.69 11.82
CA GLU A 174 -10.51 -2.59 11.65
C GLU A 174 -11.15 -3.91 11.21
N ILE A 175 -10.50 -4.66 10.31
CA ILE A 175 -10.98 -5.97 9.84
C ILE A 175 -10.92 -7.00 10.96
N ASP A 176 -9.87 -7.00 11.77
CA ASP A 176 -9.75 -7.88 12.93
C ASP A 176 -10.81 -7.58 13.99
N GLU A 177 -11.13 -6.31 14.24
CA GLU A 177 -12.25 -5.92 15.11
C GLU A 177 -13.59 -6.38 14.52
N ALA A 178 -13.79 -6.19 13.21
CA ALA A 178 -15.01 -6.62 12.51
C ALA A 178 -15.21 -8.14 12.55
N THR A 179 -14.12 -8.91 12.51
CA THR A 179 -14.15 -10.37 12.62
C THR A 179 -14.52 -10.82 14.04
N ARG A 180 -14.12 -10.06 15.06
CA ARG A 180 -14.54 -10.26 16.46
C ARG A 180 -15.98 -9.82 16.72
N GLY A 181 -16.57 -9.05 15.81
CA GLY A 181 -17.96 -8.59 15.87
C GLY A 181 -18.19 -7.32 16.69
N VAL A 182 -17.17 -6.83 17.39
CA VAL A 182 -17.25 -5.63 18.24
C VAL A 182 -15.98 -4.78 18.04
N ASP A 183 -16.16 -3.46 18.04
CA ASP A 183 -15.04 -2.51 18.01
C ASP A 183 -14.36 -2.43 19.40
N SER A 184 -13.26 -1.68 19.46
CA SER A 184 -12.49 -1.44 20.70
C SER A 184 -13.32 -0.76 21.82
N ARG A 185 -14.50 -0.22 21.51
CA ARG A 185 -15.45 0.41 22.43
C ARG A 185 -16.64 -0.48 22.78
N GLY A 186 -16.67 -1.74 22.28
CA GLY A 186 -17.74 -2.69 22.51
C GLY A 186 -19.01 -2.46 21.68
N ARG A 187 -18.94 -1.63 20.60
CA ARG A 187 -20.05 -1.42 19.67
C ARG A 187 -20.02 -2.53 18.61
N GLU A 188 -21.19 -3.08 18.28
CA GLU A 188 -21.31 -4.03 17.17
C GLU A 188 -20.97 -3.36 15.84
N ILE A 189 -20.06 -3.99 15.08
CA ILE A 189 -19.66 -3.52 13.76
C ILE A 189 -20.68 -4.00 12.73
N GLY A 190 -21.33 -3.05 12.04
CA GLY A 190 -22.33 -3.30 11.02
C GLY A 190 -21.75 -3.61 9.63
N VAL A 191 -22.63 -3.97 8.68
CA VAL A 191 -22.26 -4.18 7.27
C VAL A 191 -21.85 -2.85 6.61
N SER A 192 -22.44 -1.71 7.02
CA SER A 192 -22.10 -0.38 6.54
C SER A 192 -20.66 0.02 6.85
N ASP A 193 -20.18 -0.32 8.05
CA ASP A 193 -18.82 -0.02 8.48
C ASP A 193 -17.81 -0.77 7.59
N MET A 194 -18.14 -1.99 7.15
CA MET A 194 -17.32 -2.76 6.22
C MET A 194 -17.31 -2.21 4.79
N GLN A 195 -18.38 -1.56 4.33
CA GLN A 195 -18.39 -0.90 3.01
C GLN A 195 -17.44 0.30 2.96
N ASP A 196 -17.35 1.05 4.04
CA ASP A 196 -16.39 2.15 4.16
C ASP A 196 -14.95 1.62 4.13
N THR A 197 -14.67 0.52 4.82
CA THR A 197 -13.35 -0.14 4.80
C THR A 197 -13.00 -0.65 3.40
N ILE A 198 -13.95 -1.24 2.64
CA ILE A 198 -13.74 -1.66 1.24
C ILE A 198 -13.41 -0.45 0.35
N THR A 199 -14.10 0.67 0.52
CA THR A 199 -13.87 1.88 -0.27
C THR A 199 -12.46 2.45 0.00
N ARG A 200 -12.04 2.48 1.24
CA ARG A 200 -10.68 2.90 1.64
C ARG A 200 -9.61 1.97 1.11
N MET A 201 -9.88 0.67 1.09
CA MET A 201 -8.97 -0.35 0.59
C MET A 201 -8.78 -0.26 -0.93
N ASN A 202 -9.86 -0.02 -1.70
CA ASN A 202 -9.76 0.22 -3.15
C ASN A 202 -8.90 1.46 -3.44
N ARG A 203 -9.00 2.49 -2.59
CA ARG A 203 -8.15 3.67 -2.68
C ARG A 203 -6.68 3.34 -2.37
N ALA A 204 -6.40 2.51 -1.36
CA ALA A 204 -5.04 2.07 -1.07
C ALA A 204 -4.45 1.25 -2.21
N GLU A 205 -5.24 0.35 -2.81
CA GLU A 205 -4.85 -0.41 -4.01
C GLU A 205 -4.45 0.52 -5.17
N GLU A 206 -5.27 1.54 -5.45
CA GLU A 206 -4.97 2.53 -6.47
C GLU A 206 -3.64 3.25 -6.20
N ILE A 207 -3.39 3.66 -4.95
CA ILE A 207 -2.15 4.33 -4.54
C ILE A 207 -0.94 3.42 -4.76
N VAL A 208 -1.02 2.17 -4.30
CA VAL A 208 0.06 1.19 -4.43
C VAL A 208 0.35 0.88 -5.90
N SER A 209 -0.69 0.69 -6.71
CA SER A 209 -0.57 0.42 -8.15
C SER A 209 0.12 1.57 -8.90
N ARG A 210 -0.26 2.81 -8.61
CA ARG A 210 0.39 4.02 -9.17
C ARG A 210 1.85 4.13 -8.74
N ALA A 211 2.16 3.84 -7.47
CA ALA A 211 3.52 3.84 -6.98
C ALA A 211 4.37 2.79 -7.71
N GLN A 212 3.85 1.59 -7.95
CA GLN A 212 4.55 0.56 -8.72
C GLN A 212 4.86 1.01 -10.16
N GLU A 213 3.90 1.64 -10.84
CA GLU A 213 4.10 2.15 -12.20
C GLU A 213 5.15 3.26 -12.23
N SER A 214 5.09 4.17 -11.26
CA SER A 214 6.11 5.21 -11.06
C SER A 214 7.50 4.60 -10.91
N GLN A 215 7.66 3.59 -10.05
CA GLN A 215 8.94 2.92 -9.82
C GLN A 215 9.48 2.21 -11.06
N LEU A 216 8.61 1.67 -11.93
CA LEU A 216 9.04 1.07 -13.20
C LEU A 216 9.68 2.10 -14.13
N SER A 217 9.10 3.29 -14.24
CA SER A 217 9.63 4.38 -15.06
C SER A 217 10.95 4.91 -14.49
N LEU A 218 11.01 5.09 -13.16
CA LEU A 218 12.18 5.57 -12.45
C LEU A 218 13.35 4.58 -12.52
N ALA A 219 13.08 3.28 -12.38
CA ALA A 219 14.10 2.23 -12.54
C ALA A 219 14.72 2.23 -13.93
N ARG A 220 13.92 2.45 -14.99
CA ARG A 220 14.43 2.57 -16.35
C ARG A 220 15.33 3.81 -16.48
N ALA A 221 14.88 4.96 -15.99
CA ALA A 221 15.64 6.20 -16.04
C ALA A 221 16.97 6.09 -15.28
N ALA A 222 16.97 5.49 -14.09
CA ALA A 222 18.18 5.28 -13.28
C ALA A 222 19.19 4.33 -13.97
N ARG A 223 18.72 3.25 -14.61
CA ARG A 223 19.59 2.34 -15.36
C ARG A 223 20.18 2.99 -16.60
N HIS A 224 19.41 3.79 -17.34
CA HIS A 224 19.96 4.57 -18.47
C HIS A 224 20.96 5.61 -17.97
N LEU A 225 20.69 6.32 -16.88
CA LEU A 225 21.66 7.22 -16.29
C LEU A 225 22.97 6.46 -15.92
N ARG A 226 22.86 5.24 -15.42
CA ARG A 226 24.03 4.41 -15.09
C ARG A 226 24.86 4.07 -16.34
N SER A 227 24.21 3.78 -17.47
CA SER A 227 24.94 3.50 -18.74
C SER A 227 25.62 4.73 -19.32
N GLU A 228 25.04 5.93 -19.15
CA GLU A 228 25.62 7.18 -19.64
C GLU A 228 26.87 7.62 -18.86
N ILE A 229 26.95 7.30 -17.56
CA ILE A 229 28.10 7.68 -16.72
C ILE A 229 29.34 6.86 -17.09
N ALA A 230 29.16 5.63 -17.58
CA ALA A 230 30.23 4.71 -17.94
C ALA A 230 31.36 4.64 -16.86
N ASP A 231 32.60 4.47 -17.30
CA ASP A 231 33.78 4.38 -16.41
C ASP A 231 34.40 5.76 -16.10
N SER A 232 33.80 6.85 -16.56
CA SER A 232 34.37 8.22 -16.44
C SER A 232 34.32 8.78 -15.03
N ASP A 233 33.31 8.40 -14.22
CA ASP A 233 33.14 8.82 -12.82
C ASP A 233 32.69 7.64 -11.93
N PRO A 234 33.64 6.86 -11.40
CA PRO A 234 33.32 5.67 -10.59
C PRO A 234 32.58 6.01 -9.29
N VAL A 235 32.75 7.24 -8.75
CA VAL A 235 32.06 7.66 -7.52
C VAL A 235 30.57 7.90 -7.81
N LEU A 236 30.28 8.64 -8.87
CA LEU A 236 28.90 8.88 -9.29
C LEU A 236 28.23 7.59 -9.76
N ALA A 237 28.96 6.74 -10.47
CA ALA A 237 28.49 5.43 -10.90
C ALA A 237 28.03 4.56 -9.70
N GLY A 238 28.81 4.51 -8.62
CA GLY A 238 28.45 3.82 -7.38
C GLY A 238 27.22 4.41 -6.70
N LEU A 239 27.03 5.74 -6.73
CA LEU A 239 25.82 6.38 -6.21
C LEU A 239 24.58 6.05 -7.03
N VAL A 240 24.71 6.00 -8.38
CA VAL A 240 23.58 5.62 -9.24
C VAL A 240 23.25 4.15 -9.10
N GLU A 241 24.23 3.28 -8.89
CA GLU A 241 23.99 1.86 -8.61
C GLU A 241 23.22 1.68 -7.29
N THR A 242 23.59 2.43 -6.25
CA THR A 242 22.82 2.48 -5.00
C THR A 242 21.41 2.98 -5.26
N LEU A 243 21.22 4.03 -6.05
CA LEU A 243 19.89 4.52 -6.41
C LEU A 243 19.05 3.47 -7.14
N VAL A 244 19.64 2.71 -8.06
CA VAL A 244 18.94 1.60 -8.75
C VAL A 244 18.48 0.56 -7.74
N ALA A 245 19.33 0.20 -6.79
CA ALA A 245 18.95 -0.75 -5.72
C ALA A 245 17.84 -0.18 -4.81
N ASP A 246 17.91 1.11 -4.44
CA ASP A 246 16.89 1.79 -3.64
C ASP A 246 15.54 1.83 -4.39
N VAL A 247 15.54 2.13 -5.69
CA VAL A 247 14.32 2.12 -6.53
C VAL A 247 13.72 0.72 -6.62
N ASP A 248 14.56 -0.31 -6.80
CA ASP A 248 14.09 -1.69 -6.81
C ASP A 248 13.57 -2.11 -5.41
N GLY A 249 14.14 -1.60 -4.32
CA GLY A 249 13.65 -1.78 -2.95
C GLY A 249 12.26 -1.18 -2.73
N VAL A 250 12.03 0.06 -3.11
CA VAL A 250 10.72 0.73 -3.02
C VAL A 250 9.67 0.00 -3.88
N LYS A 251 10.07 -0.47 -5.07
CA LYS A 251 9.19 -1.28 -5.93
C LYS A 251 8.80 -2.60 -5.27
N GLN A 252 9.74 -3.29 -4.62
CA GLN A 252 9.44 -4.52 -3.89
C GLN A 252 8.52 -4.26 -2.70
N HIS A 253 8.74 -3.17 -1.95
CA HIS A 253 7.86 -2.76 -0.87
C HIS A 253 6.44 -2.49 -1.38
N ALA A 254 6.28 -1.73 -2.47
CA ALA A 254 4.98 -1.53 -3.10
C ALA A 254 4.34 -2.85 -3.56
N GLY A 255 5.12 -3.82 -4.03
CA GLY A 255 4.65 -5.16 -4.36
C GLY A 255 4.09 -5.90 -3.14
N PHE A 256 4.79 -5.84 -2.02
CA PHE A 256 4.33 -6.42 -0.76
C PHE A 256 3.01 -5.80 -0.28
N GLU A 257 2.90 -4.46 -0.34
CA GLU A 257 1.66 -3.77 0.03
C GLU A 257 0.49 -4.12 -0.92
N HIS A 258 0.75 -4.36 -2.20
CA HIS A 258 -0.26 -4.84 -3.14
C HIS A 258 -0.79 -6.24 -2.76
N ASP A 259 0.11 -7.15 -2.36
CA ASP A 259 -0.29 -8.47 -1.87
C ASP A 259 -1.07 -8.39 -0.55
N LYS A 260 -0.70 -7.45 0.34
CA LYS A 260 -1.43 -7.16 1.59
C LYS A 260 -2.86 -6.69 1.29
N VAL A 261 -3.06 -5.81 0.30
CA VAL A 261 -4.40 -5.40 -0.17
C VAL A 261 -5.24 -6.62 -0.53
N ARG A 262 -4.70 -7.52 -1.35
CA ARG A 262 -5.42 -8.74 -1.78
C ARG A 262 -5.79 -9.65 -0.60
N TYR A 263 -4.87 -9.79 0.35
CA TYR A 263 -5.15 -10.53 1.59
C TYR A 263 -6.29 -9.92 2.39
N LEU A 264 -6.28 -8.59 2.59
CA LEU A 264 -7.31 -7.88 3.31
C LEU A 264 -8.66 -7.93 2.59
N GLN A 265 -8.70 -7.87 1.25
CA GLN A 265 -9.91 -8.06 0.45
C GLN A 265 -10.54 -9.42 0.74
N GLN A 266 -9.73 -10.48 0.75
CA GLN A 266 -10.23 -11.82 1.05
C GLN A 266 -10.71 -11.96 2.50
N ALA A 267 -10.02 -11.33 3.45
CA ALA A 267 -10.43 -11.33 4.86
C ALA A 267 -11.79 -10.63 5.06
N ILE A 268 -12.02 -9.47 4.41
CA ILE A 268 -13.31 -8.77 4.44
C ILE A 268 -14.42 -9.65 3.85
N MET A 269 -14.22 -10.25 2.70
CA MET A 269 -15.22 -11.13 2.08
C MET A 269 -15.58 -12.28 3.00
N THR A 270 -14.59 -12.92 3.61
CA THR A 270 -14.82 -13.99 4.58
C THR A 270 -15.60 -13.50 5.79
N SER A 271 -15.31 -12.31 6.31
CA SER A 271 -16.04 -11.71 7.44
C SER A 271 -17.49 -11.38 7.09
N LEU A 272 -17.75 -10.90 5.86
CA LEU A 272 -19.10 -10.66 5.35
C LEU A 272 -19.90 -11.96 5.22
N ASP A 273 -19.29 -13.04 4.71
CA ASP A 273 -19.90 -14.36 4.59
C ASP A 273 -20.31 -14.91 5.98
N VAL A 274 -19.43 -14.77 6.97
CA VAL A 274 -19.74 -15.17 8.37
C VAL A 274 -20.93 -14.36 8.92
N LYS A 275 -20.96 -13.05 8.72
CA LYS A 275 -22.09 -12.20 9.16
C LYS A 275 -23.38 -12.57 8.45
N GLN A 276 -23.35 -12.81 7.15
CA GLN A 276 -24.52 -13.26 6.40
C GLN A 276 -25.03 -14.61 6.94
N ALA A 277 -24.12 -15.55 7.18
CA ALA A 277 -24.48 -16.84 7.76
C ALA A 277 -25.11 -16.69 9.16
N GLN A 278 -24.65 -15.75 9.98
CA GLN A 278 -25.26 -15.44 11.28
C GLN A 278 -26.68 -14.87 11.13
N ILE A 279 -26.90 -13.93 10.21
CA ILE A 279 -28.23 -13.37 9.92
C ILE A 279 -29.19 -14.50 9.48
N VAL A 280 -28.77 -15.32 8.52
CA VAL A 280 -29.57 -16.47 8.05
C VAL A 280 -29.88 -17.43 9.20
N LYS A 281 -28.91 -17.71 10.07
CA LYS A 281 -29.09 -18.53 11.26
C LYS A 281 -30.19 -17.98 12.20
N VAL A 282 -30.17 -16.66 12.48
CA VAL A 282 -31.17 -16.01 13.32
C VAL A 282 -32.58 -16.13 12.69
N PHE A 283 -32.72 -15.83 11.39
CA PHE A 283 -33.98 -15.97 10.69
C PHE A 283 -34.50 -17.42 10.69
N THR A 284 -33.59 -18.39 10.48
CA THR A 284 -33.93 -19.81 10.53
C THR A 284 -34.44 -20.23 11.89
N ILE A 285 -33.80 -19.75 12.98
CA ILE A 285 -34.23 -20.03 14.35
C ILE A 285 -35.63 -19.45 14.61
N ILE A 286 -35.84 -18.17 14.23
CA ILE A 286 -37.13 -17.51 14.40
C ILE A 286 -38.23 -18.30 13.67
N THR A 287 -37.97 -18.62 12.37
CA THR A 287 -38.94 -19.35 11.57
C THR A 287 -39.24 -20.74 12.14
N ALA A 288 -38.21 -21.48 12.54
CA ALA A 288 -38.38 -22.82 13.11
C ALA A 288 -39.19 -22.83 14.43
N VAL A 289 -39.07 -21.77 15.23
CA VAL A 289 -39.83 -21.65 16.50
C VAL A 289 -41.26 -21.18 16.28
N PHE A 290 -41.48 -20.22 15.34
CA PHE A 290 -42.81 -19.63 15.16
C PHE A 290 -43.72 -20.37 14.17
N LEU A 291 -43.16 -21.07 13.18
CA LEU A 291 -43.92 -21.72 12.10
C LEU A 291 -44.86 -22.82 12.64
N PRO A 292 -44.43 -23.78 13.52
CA PRO A 292 -45.31 -24.83 14.04
C PRO A 292 -46.48 -24.29 14.87
N PRO A 293 -46.28 -23.36 15.85
CA PRO A 293 -47.39 -22.74 16.57
C PRO A 293 -48.35 -21.98 15.64
N THR A 294 -47.83 -21.24 14.66
CA THR A 294 -48.66 -20.49 13.72
C THR A 294 -49.51 -21.41 12.85
N LEU A 295 -48.95 -22.55 12.41
CA LEU A 295 -49.70 -23.55 11.69
C LEU A 295 -50.87 -24.12 12.51
N ILE A 296 -50.63 -24.47 13.79
CA ILE A 296 -51.65 -24.96 14.69
C ILE A 296 -52.74 -23.91 14.91
N ALA A 297 -52.34 -22.67 15.23
CA ALA A 297 -53.30 -21.58 15.45
C ALA A 297 -54.13 -21.28 14.19
N SER A 298 -53.49 -21.31 13.01
CA SER A 298 -54.16 -21.10 11.72
C SER A 298 -55.15 -22.24 11.41
N PHE A 299 -54.81 -23.49 11.71
CA PHE A 299 -55.67 -24.65 11.48
C PHE A 299 -56.92 -24.57 12.36
N TYR A 300 -56.78 -24.29 13.64
CA TYR A 300 -57.92 -24.13 14.55
C TYR A 300 -58.66 -22.80 14.42
N GLY A 301 -58.08 -21.83 13.67
CA GLY A 301 -58.74 -20.57 13.30
C GLY A 301 -59.65 -20.68 12.07
N MET A 302 -59.68 -21.84 11.36
CA MET A 302 -60.53 -22.05 10.20
C MET A 302 -61.98 -22.31 10.61
N ASN A 303 -62.93 -21.72 9.90
CA ASN A 303 -64.37 -21.87 10.16
C ASN A 303 -64.94 -23.14 9.50
N PHE A 304 -64.49 -24.31 9.95
CA PHE A 304 -65.11 -25.57 9.54
C PHE A 304 -66.37 -25.87 10.38
N THR A 305 -67.43 -26.39 9.74
CA THR A 305 -68.68 -26.75 10.36
C THR A 305 -68.60 -27.97 11.28
N HIS A 306 -67.53 -28.73 11.23
CA HIS A 306 -67.30 -29.94 12.05
C HIS A 306 -65.86 -30.02 12.48
N MET A 307 -65.56 -29.64 13.72
CA MET A 307 -64.26 -29.79 14.40
C MET A 307 -64.48 -30.56 15.70
N PRO A 308 -64.23 -31.87 15.75
CA PRO A 308 -64.56 -32.71 16.94
C PRO A 308 -63.83 -32.28 18.23
N GLU A 309 -62.68 -31.61 18.11
CA GLU A 309 -61.89 -31.13 19.23
C GLU A 309 -62.49 -29.89 19.90
N LEU A 310 -63.26 -29.07 19.20
CA LEU A 310 -63.90 -27.85 19.70
C LEU A 310 -65.16 -28.18 20.57
N ASP A 311 -65.78 -29.30 20.38
CA ASP A 311 -66.94 -29.72 21.10
C ASP A 311 -66.61 -30.30 22.53
N ARG A 312 -65.28 -30.46 22.80
CA ARG A 312 -64.87 -30.99 24.13
C ARG A 312 -64.56 -29.86 25.10
N PRO A 313 -64.90 -30.02 26.39
CA PRO A 313 -64.69 -28.96 27.41
C PRO A 313 -63.24 -28.59 27.64
N TYR A 314 -62.34 -29.44 27.30
CA TYR A 314 -60.85 -29.20 27.37
C TYR A 314 -60.18 -28.90 26.06
N GLY A 315 -60.92 -28.73 24.94
CA GLY A 315 -60.37 -28.55 23.59
C GLY A 315 -59.50 -27.33 23.53
N PHE A 316 -59.93 -26.17 24.05
CA PHE A 316 -59.13 -24.93 24.06
C PHE A 316 -57.82 -25.11 24.84
N THR A 317 -57.88 -25.66 26.06
CA THR A 317 -56.68 -25.85 26.90
C THR A 317 -55.69 -26.80 26.26
N LEU A 318 -56.17 -27.87 25.59
CA LEU A 318 -55.31 -28.83 24.87
C LEU A 318 -54.64 -28.16 23.67
N THR A 319 -55.36 -27.36 22.89
CA THR A 319 -54.79 -26.64 21.73
C THR A 319 -53.73 -25.66 22.16
N VAL A 320 -53.95 -24.89 23.24
CA VAL A 320 -52.92 -23.99 23.80
C VAL A 320 -51.69 -24.77 24.25
N LEU A 321 -51.87 -25.91 24.93
CA LEU A 321 -50.74 -26.74 25.37
C LEU A 321 -49.95 -27.29 24.18
N VAL A 322 -50.63 -27.83 23.16
CA VAL A 322 -49.97 -28.34 21.94
C VAL A 322 -49.22 -27.25 21.21
N THR A 323 -49.80 -26.03 21.12
CA THR A 323 -49.14 -24.88 20.50
C THR A 323 -47.88 -24.47 21.26
N LEU A 324 -47.88 -24.45 22.58
CA LEU A 324 -46.68 -24.15 23.37
C LEU A 324 -45.61 -25.24 23.23
N VAL A 325 -46.01 -26.52 23.25
CA VAL A 325 -45.10 -27.66 23.05
C VAL A 325 -44.45 -27.57 21.64
N ALA A 326 -45.26 -27.24 20.63
CA ALA A 326 -44.77 -27.05 19.26
C ALA A 326 -43.73 -25.92 19.12
N ALA A 327 -43.78 -24.86 19.98
CA ALA A 327 -42.76 -23.82 20.03
C ALA A 327 -41.51 -24.29 20.82
N VAL A 328 -41.69 -25.01 21.91
CA VAL A 328 -40.61 -25.40 22.81
C VAL A 328 -39.73 -26.52 22.21
N ILE A 329 -40.31 -27.45 21.48
CA ILE A 329 -39.55 -28.58 20.87
C ILE A 329 -38.41 -28.07 19.92
N PRO A 330 -38.69 -27.23 18.92
CA PRO A 330 -37.64 -26.70 18.05
C PRO A 330 -36.58 -25.89 18.84
N LEU A 331 -37.03 -25.07 19.79
CA LEU A 331 -36.14 -24.27 20.63
C LEU A 331 -35.20 -25.16 21.47
N ALA A 332 -35.71 -26.21 22.09
CA ALA A 332 -34.93 -27.18 22.87
C ALA A 332 -33.93 -27.95 21.96
N TYR A 333 -34.37 -28.33 20.77
CA TYR A 333 -33.48 -28.97 19.78
C TYR A 333 -32.34 -28.04 19.35
N ILE A 334 -32.63 -26.78 18.98
CA ILE A 334 -31.66 -25.78 18.58
C ILE A 334 -30.66 -25.50 19.71
N LYS A 335 -31.17 -25.37 20.96
CA LYS A 335 -30.32 -25.18 22.16
C LYS A 335 -29.38 -26.38 22.38
N ARG A 336 -29.87 -27.63 22.22
CA ARG A 336 -29.04 -28.84 22.38
C ARG A 336 -27.98 -28.96 21.32
N ARG A 337 -28.22 -28.48 20.10
CA ARG A 337 -27.24 -28.44 18.99
C ARG A 337 -26.21 -27.33 19.14
N GLY A 338 -26.30 -26.46 20.15
CA GLY A 338 -25.34 -25.38 20.36
C GLY A 338 -25.51 -24.19 19.43
N TRP A 339 -26.60 -24.10 18.67
CA TRP A 339 -26.83 -23.00 17.71
C TRP A 339 -27.19 -21.66 18.39
N LEU A 340 -27.48 -21.66 19.68
CA LEU A 340 -27.74 -20.47 20.49
C LEU A 340 -26.51 -19.97 21.29
N ARG A 341 -25.34 -20.47 20.95
CA ARG A 341 -24.08 -19.98 21.51
C ARG A 341 -23.39 -19.04 20.53
#